data_309e5d938c5c84aea892bcb87f0872a8
#
_entry.id   309e5d938c5c84aea892bcb87f0872a8
#
_cell.length_a   1.000
_cell.length_b   1.000
_cell.length_c   1.000
_cell.angle_alpha   90.00
_cell.angle_beta   90.00
_cell.angle_gamma   90.00
#
_symmetry.space_group_name_H-M   'P 1'
#
loop_
_entity.id
_entity.type
_entity.pdbx_description
1 polymer ?
#
loop_
_entity_poly.entity_id
_entity_poly.type
_entity_poly.pdbx_seq_one_letter_code
_entity_poly.pdbx_strand_id
1 'polypeptide(L)'
;MLTGVNDSSKENKFVSGAYKLIEGEHLEENDKSKILIHKDLAEKNNLKIGDKIKIKSNLFDADNEKGANETLEVEIKGIFDGHNKSSVTSAQELYENTLITDLDTAAKVYGNTEDTAVYQDATFFVKGDKNLDQVIKNIKKLDINWKQYNLIKSSTNYPALQQSISGIYSIA
;
A
#
# COMPACT_ATOMS: atom_id res chain seq x y z
N MET A 1 7.45 -5.36 5.91
CA MET A 1 6.01 -5.01 6.08
C MET A 1 5.26 -5.36 4.80
N LEU A 2 4.08 -5.99 4.92
CA LEU A 2 3.21 -6.30 3.78
C LEU A 2 2.00 -5.35 3.78
N THR A 3 1.70 -4.76 2.63
CA THR A 3 0.55 -3.88 2.43
C THR A 3 -0.29 -4.40 1.26
N GLY A 4 -1.58 -4.60 1.47
CA GLY A 4 -2.53 -4.94 0.41
C GLY A 4 -3.15 -3.68 -0.19
N VAL A 5 -3.22 -3.63 -1.52
CA VAL A 5 -3.82 -2.51 -2.26
C VAL A 5 -4.67 -3.04 -3.42
N ASN A 6 -5.71 -2.30 -3.80
CA ASN A 6 -6.50 -2.62 -4.99
C ASN A 6 -5.88 -2.06 -6.28
N ASP A 7 -5.12 -0.98 -6.19
CA ASP A 7 -4.44 -0.34 -7.31
C ASP A 7 -3.19 0.37 -6.77
N SER A 8 -2.01 -0.19 -7.03
CA SER A 8 -0.78 0.35 -6.49
C SER A 8 -0.39 1.71 -7.08
N SER A 9 -0.89 2.06 -8.27
CA SER A 9 -0.65 3.39 -8.86
C SER A 9 -1.30 4.51 -8.05
N LYS A 10 -2.32 4.18 -7.25
CA LYS A 10 -3.06 5.10 -6.38
C LYS A 10 -2.62 5.03 -4.91
N GLU A 11 -1.67 4.18 -4.58
CA GLU A 11 -1.11 4.15 -3.23
C GLU A 11 -0.33 5.44 -2.96
N ASN A 12 -0.50 6.00 -1.75
CA ASN A 12 0.00 7.33 -1.41
C ASN A 12 1.50 7.54 -1.65
N LYS A 13 2.33 6.52 -1.47
CA LYS A 13 3.78 6.61 -1.68
C LYS A 13 4.14 6.70 -3.16
N PHE A 14 3.39 6.02 -4.03
CA PHE A 14 3.55 6.18 -5.48
C PHE A 14 3.02 7.52 -5.96
N VAL A 15 1.83 7.93 -5.49
CA VAL A 15 1.22 9.22 -5.85
C VAL A 15 2.09 10.40 -5.43
N SER A 16 2.72 10.33 -4.25
CA SER A 16 3.62 11.36 -3.74
C SER A 16 5.01 11.36 -4.37
N GLY A 17 5.34 10.33 -5.17
CA GLY A 17 6.68 10.15 -5.73
C GLY A 17 7.72 9.62 -4.74
N ALA A 18 7.33 9.24 -3.52
CA ALA A 18 8.21 8.59 -2.57
C ALA A 18 8.64 7.20 -3.05
N TYR A 19 7.74 6.51 -3.77
CA TYR A 19 8.04 5.28 -4.50
C TYR A 19 7.87 5.51 -5.98
N LYS A 20 8.72 4.85 -6.77
CA LYS A 20 8.69 4.86 -8.23
C LYS A 20 8.75 3.43 -8.75
N LEU A 21 7.78 3.01 -9.54
CA LEU A 21 7.88 1.76 -10.28
C LEU A 21 9.00 1.89 -11.31
N ILE A 22 9.96 0.98 -11.29
CA ILE A 22 11.15 1.00 -12.17
C ILE A 22 11.14 -0.14 -13.17
N GLU A 23 10.42 -1.23 -12.89
CA GLU A 23 10.31 -2.39 -13.78
C GLU A 23 8.94 -3.05 -13.59
N GLY A 24 8.38 -3.64 -14.66
CA GLY A 24 7.09 -4.32 -14.65
C GLY A 24 5.91 -3.37 -14.62
N GLU A 25 4.83 -3.77 -13.97
CA GLU A 25 3.54 -3.08 -13.96
C GLU A 25 3.01 -2.88 -12.55
N HIS A 26 2.14 -1.87 -12.38
CA HIS A 26 1.38 -1.67 -11.15
C HIS A 26 0.40 -2.82 -10.91
N LEU A 27 0.06 -3.03 -9.64
CA LEU A 27 -1.06 -3.89 -9.25
C LEU A 27 -2.38 -3.20 -9.64
N GLU A 28 -3.32 -4.00 -10.11
CA GLU A 28 -4.67 -3.61 -10.51
C GLU A 28 -5.72 -4.37 -9.71
N GLU A 29 -6.96 -3.88 -9.71
CA GLU A 29 -8.07 -4.40 -8.90
C GLU A 29 -8.33 -5.90 -9.04
N ASN A 30 -8.07 -6.47 -10.23
CA ASN A 30 -8.32 -7.89 -10.49
C ASN A 30 -7.10 -8.80 -10.30
N ASP A 31 -5.97 -8.26 -9.89
CA ASP A 31 -4.78 -9.04 -9.63
C ASP A 31 -4.99 -9.99 -8.44
N LYS A 32 -4.46 -11.20 -8.59
CA LYS A 32 -4.43 -12.22 -7.53
C LYS A 32 -3.08 -12.88 -7.50
N SER A 33 -2.57 -13.07 -6.29
CA SER A 33 -1.24 -13.67 -6.07
C SER A 33 -0.12 -12.90 -6.79
N LYS A 34 -0.24 -11.58 -6.83
CA LYS A 34 0.76 -10.67 -7.43
C LYS A 34 1.38 -9.79 -6.35
N ILE A 35 2.66 -9.43 -6.58
CA ILE A 35 3.41 -8.64 -5.62
C ILE A 35 4.33 -7.64 -6.31
N LEU A 36 4.49 -6.47 -5.68
CA LEU A 36 5.58 -5.55 -5.97
C LEU A 36 6.62 -5.66 -4.86
N ILE A 37 7.90 -5.69 -5.26
CA ILE A 37 9.02 -5.78 -4.34
C ILE A 37 9.98 -4.59 -4.53
N HIS A 38 10.72 -4.26 -3.49
CA HIS A 38 11.75 -3.23 -3.59
C HIS A 38 12.95 -3.73 -4.40
N LYS A 39 13.61 -2.83 -5.15
CA LYS A 39 14.77 -3.16 -6.00
C LYS A 39 15.90 -3.84 -5.22
N ASP A 40 16.20 -3.36 -4.02
CA ASP A 40 17.29 -3.92 -3.21
C ASP A 40 16.99 -5.36 -2.77
N LEU A 41 15.70 -5.69 -2.54
CA LEU A 41 15.26 -7.07 -2.28
C LEU A 41 15.44 -7.93 -3.54
N ALA A 42 15.05 -7.40 -4.70
CA ALA A 42 15.20 -8.06 -5.98
C ALA A 42 16.68 -8.34 -6.28
N GLU A 43 17.53 -7.33 -6.18
CA GLU A 43 18.98 -7.46 -6.44
C GLU A 43 19.66 -8.44 -5.48
N LYS A 44 19.41 -8.34 -4.17
CA LYS A 44 20.01 -9.21 -3.15
C LYS A 44 19.66 -10.70 -3.33
N ASN A 45 18.53 -10.98 -3.96
CA ASN A 45 18.03 -12.35 -4.14
C ASN A 45 18.00 -12.80 -5.62
N ASN A 46 18.51 -12.00 -6.55
CA ASN A 46 18.49 -12.24 -7.99
C ASN A 46 17.07 -12.50 -8.54
N LEU A 47 16.09 -11.77 -8.03
CA LEU A 47 14.69 -11.89 -8.41
C LEU A 47 14.36 -10.97 -9.59
N LYS A 48 13.45 -11.42 -10.46
CA LYS A 48 13.00 -10.71 -11.67
C LYS A 48 11.48 -10.72 -11.78
N ILE A 49 10.96 -9.88 -12.67
CA ILE A 49 9.55 -9.90 -13.04
C ILE A 49 9.16 -11.30 -13.54
N GLY A 50 8.03 -11.79 -13.05
CA GLY A 50 7.51 -13.13 -13.36
C GLY A 50 8.02 -14.24 -12.45
N ASP A 51 9.07 -13.99 -11.65
CA ASP A 51 9.53 -14.97 -10.67
C ASP A 51 8.48 -15.17 -9.57
N LYS A 52 8.40 -16.40 -9.07
CA LYS A 52 7.51 -16.77 -7.98
C LYS A 52 8.27 -16.87 -6.68
N ILE A 53 7.75 -16.22 -5.67
CA ILE A 53 8.29 -16.29 -4.30
C ILE A 53 7.23 -16.80 -3.34
N LYS A 54 7.68 -17.35 -2.23
CA LYS A 54 6.79 -17.79 -1.15
C LYS A 54 6.82 -16.80 -0.01
N ILE A 55 5.65 -16.32 0.37
CA ILE A 55 5.47 -15.44 1.52
C ILE A 55 4.69 -16.17 2.61
N LYS A 56 5.00 -15.85 3.84
CA LYS A 56 4.33 -16.42 5.01
C LYS A 56 4.18 -15.34 6.07
N SER A 57 3.04 -15.31 6.73
CA SER A 57 2.85 -14.47 7.90
C SER A 57 3.75 -14.97 9.05
N ASN A 58 4.33 -14.01 9.79
CA ASN A 58 5.05 -14.27 11.03
C ASN A 58 4.24 -13.75 12.22
N LEU A 59 2.93 -13.99 12.21
CA LEU A 59 2.05 -13.62 13.31
C LEU A 59 2.27 -14.57 14.48
N PHE A 60 2.57 -14.00 15.63
CA PHE A 60 2.70 -14.71 16.92
C PHE A 60 1.38 -14.75 17.68
N ASP A 61 0.28 -14.34 17.05
CA ASP A 61 -1.00 -14.16 17.71
C ASP A 61 -1.79 -15.46 17.72
N ALA A 62 -2.16 -15.91 18.91
CA ALA A 62 -2.96 -17.12 19.12
C ALA A 62 -4.36 -17.04 18.49
N ASP A 63 -4.87 -15.83 18.26
CA ASP A 63 -6.19 -15.61 17.66
C ASP A 63 -6.23 -15.93 16.15
N ASN A 64 -5.07 -16.11 15.52
CA ASN A 64 -4.93 -16.42 14.10
C ASN A 64 -4.57 -17.89 13.81
N GLU A 65 -5.02 -18.82 14.65
CA GLU A 65 -4.59 -20.23 14.63
C GLU A 65 -4.82 -20.98 13.31
N LYS A 66 -5.75 -20.56 12.46
CA LYS A 66 -6.15 -21.35 11.28
C LYS A 66 -5.63 -20.88 9.92
N GLY A 67 -5.22 -19.65 9.76
CA GLY A 67 -4.87 -19.10 8.45
C GLY A 67 -3.47 -18.50 8.36
N ALA A 68 -2.96 -17.96 9.46
CA ALA A 68 -1.71 -17.21 9.50
C ALA A 68 -0.43 -18.04 9.27
N ASN A 69 -0.52 -19.35 9.23
CA ASN A 69 0.61 -20.25 9.00
C ASN A 69 0.74 -20.75 7.55
N GLU A 70 -0.18 -20.38 6.69
CA GLU A 70 -0.13 -20.83 5.31
C GLU A 70 0.97 -20.07 4.54
N THR A 71 1.66 -20.83 3.70
CA THR A 71 2.63 -20.26 2.77
C THR A 71 1.91 -20.00 1.46
N LEU A 72 1.92 -18.75 1.01
CA LEU A 72 1.35 -18.35 -0.27
C LEU A 72 2.45 -18.18 -1.31
N GLU A 73 2.23 -18.69 -2.51
CA GLU A 73 3.08 -18.42 -3.66
C GLU A 73 2.53 -17.19 -4.39
N VAL A 74 3.39 -16.22 -4.64
CA VAL A 74 3.05 -14.97 -5.35
C VAL A 74 4.06 -14.72 -6.45
N GLU A 75 3.60 -14.11 -7.55
CA GLU A 75 4.40 -13.75 -8.70
C GLU A 75 4.80 -12.26 -8.63
N ILE A 76 6.05 -11.96 -8.90
CA ILE A 76 6.56 -10.59 -8.97
C ILE A 76 6.02 -9.91 -10.22
N LYS A 77 5.11 -8.96 -10.06
CA LYS A 77 4.51 -8.15 -11.14
C LYS A 77 5.29 -6.87 -11.38
N GLY A 78 5.90 -6.29 -10.35
CA GLY A 78 6.66 -5.05 -10.47
C GLY A 78 7.78 -4.92 -9.45
N ILE A 79 8.76 -4.11 -9.80
CA ILE A 79 9.88 -3.73 -8.95
C ILE A 79 9.84 -2.22 -8.78
N PHE A 80 9.93 -1.74 -7.55
CA PHE A 80 9.93 -0.32 -7.25
C PHE A 80 11.18 0.13 -6.49
N ASP A 81 11.48 1.41 -6.59
CA ASP A 81 12.52 2.10 -5.84
C ASP A 81 11.89 3.17 -4.94
N GLY A 82 12.55 3.51 -3.85
CA GLY A 82 12.16 4.59 -2.96
C GLY A 82 12.52 4.31 -1.50
N HIS A 83 12.72 5.38 -0.75
CA HIS A 83 13.16 5.28 0.64
C HIS A 83 12.16 5.97 1.55
N ASN A 84 11.78 5.32 2.63
CA ASN A 84 11.15 6.00 3.75
C ASN A 84 12.24 6.65 4.62
N LYS A 85 12.14 7.96 4.83
CA LYS A 85 13.06 8.72 5.69
C LYS A 85 12.77 8.55 7.20
N SER A 86 11.96 7.56 7.59
CA SER A 86 11.70 7.29 8.99
C SER A 86 12.88 6.58 9.64
N SER A 87 13.14 6.87 10.90
CA SER A 87 14.09 6.10 11.70
C SER A 87 13.63 4.65 11.78
N VAL A 88 14.53 3.73 11.42
CA VAL A 88 14.29 2.29 11.44
C VAL A 88 14.61 1.77 12.84
N THR A 89 13.66 1.13 13.50
CA THR A 89 13.83 0.55 14.84
C THR A 89 13.90 -0.98 14.81
N SER A 90 13.48 -1.59 13.70
CA SER A 90 13.47 -3.04 13.51
C SER A 90 13.75 -3.42 12.05
N ALA A 91 14.22 -4.65 11.83
CA ALA A 91 14.48 -5.16 10.47
C ALA A 91 13.23 -5.18 9.58
N GLN A 92 12.03 -5.31 10.18
CA GLN A 92 10.77 -5.27 9.44
C GLN A 92 10.45 -3.89 8.86
N GLU A 93 11.03 -2.84 9.43
CA GLU A 93 10.83 -1.45 8.98
C GLU A 93 11.82 -1.03 7.90
N LEU A 94 12.80 -1.86 7.58
CA LEU A 94 13.69 -1.61 6.46
C LEU A 94 12.89 -1.48 5.17
N TYR A 95 13.17 -0.43 4.40
CA TYR A 95 12.43 -0.14 3.16
C TYR A 95 12.52 -1.28 2.13
N GLU A 96 13.65 -1.98 2.07
CA GLU A 96 13.85 -3.15 1.22
C GLU A 96 12.94 -4.33 1.59
N ASN A 97 12.43 -4.38 2.82
CA ASN A 97 11.49 -5.39 3.29
C ASN A 97 10.02 -4.97 3.10
N THR A 98 9.76 -3.88 2.37
CA THR A 98 8.40 -3.48 2.02
C THR A 98 7.91 -4.33 0.85
N LEU A 99 6.78 -4.98 1.05
CA LEU A 99 6.07 -5.78 0.08
C LEU A 99 4.69 -5.18 -0.15
N ILE A 100 4.30 -5.01 -1.41
CA ILE A 100 2.98 -4.51 -1.78
C ILE A 100 2.30 -5.58 -2.62
N THR A 101 1.12 -6.02 -2.21
CA THR A 101 0.40 -7.11 -2.87
C THR A 101 -1.05 -6.72 -3.14
N ASP A 102 -1.77 -7.54 -3.88
CA ASP A 102 -3.23 -7.40 -4.04
C ASP A 102 -3.97 -7.67 -2.72
N LEU A 103 -5.21 -7.16 -2.62
CA LEU A 103 -6.00 -7.24 -1.38
C LEU A 103 -6.33 -8.68 -0.98
N ASP A 104 -6.64 -9.55 -1.93
CA ASP A 104 -6.97 -10.96 -1.67
C ASP A 104 -5.77 -11.69 -1.08
N THR A 105 -4.60 -11.50 -1.66
CA THR A 105 -3.35 -12.07 -1.16
C THR A 105 -3.01 -11.54 0.24
N ALA A 106 -3.15 -10.22 0.48
CA ALA A 106 -2.94 -9.66 1.81
C ALA A 106 -3.91 -10.25 2.84
N ALA A 107 -5.20 -10.35 2.51
CA ALA A 107 -6.20 -10.96 3.40
C ALA A 107 -5.81 -12.40 3.77
N LYS A 108 -5.42 -13.22 2.80
CA LYS A 108 -5.00 -14.61 3.01
C LYS A 108 -3.75 -14.72 3.88
N VAL A 109 -2.76 -13.84 3.69
CA VAL A 109 -1.55 -13.82 4.54
C VAL A 109 -1.92 -13.56 6.00
N TYR A 110 -2.92 -12.73 6.25
CA TYR A 110 -3.43 -12.45 7.59
C TYR A 110 -4.47 -13.47 8.10
N GLY A 111 -4.71 -14.54 7.34
CA GLY A 111 -5.66 -15.60 7.72
C GLY A 111 -7.12 -15.26 7.50
N ASN A 112 -7.40 -14.25 6.70
CA ASN A 112 -8.75 -13.81 6.35
C ASN A 112 -9.19 -14.35 4.99
N THR A 113 -10.50 -14.42 4.80
CA THR A 113 -11.15 -14.66 3.51
C THR A 113 -11.69 -13.33 2.97
N GLU A 114 -12.23 -13.32 1.75
CA GLU A 114 -12.89 -12.16 1.17
C GLU A 114 -14.03 -11.63 2.07
N ASP A 115 -14.78 -12.54 2.70
CA ASP A 115 -15.91 -12.20 3.60
C ASP A 115 -15.47 -11.69 4.97
N THR A 116 -14.27 -12.03 5.43
CA THR A 116 -13.75 -11.67 6.75
C THR A 116 -12.66 -10.60 6.72
N ALA A 117 -12.24 -10.20 5.52
CA ALA A 117 -11.21 -9.18 5.35
C ALA A 117 -11.62 -7.84 5.96
N VAL A 118 -10.71 -7.24 6.71
CA VAL A 118 -10.88 -5.90 7.29
C VAL A 118 -9.87 -4.96 6.63
N TYR A 119 -10.37 -3.84 6.12
CA TYR A 119 -9.54 -2.81 5.50
C TYR A 119 -9.21 -1.73 6.54
N GLN A 120 -7.95 -1.33 6.60
CA GLN A 120 -7.50 -0.30 7.55
C GLN A 120 -7.95 1.09 7.13
N ASP A 121 -7.87 1.38 5.83
CA ASP A 121 -8.28 2.66 5.28
C ASP A 121 -8.78 2.53 3.84
N ALA A 122 -9.46 3.59 3.37
CA ALA A 122 -9.82 3.78 1.97
C ALA A 122 -9.49 5.22 1.57
N THR A 123 -8.67 5.39 0.53
CA THR A 123 -8.32 6.70 -0.01
C THR A 123 -9.09 6.98 -1.29
N PHE A 124 -9.78 8.11 -1.33
CA PHE A 124 -10.53 8.57 -2.49
C PHE A 124 -9.84 9.79 -3.12
N PHE A 125 -9.41 9.67 -4.36
CA PHE A 125 -8.87 10.79 -5.12
C PHE A 125 -9.99 11.52 -5.86
N VAL A 126 -10.15 12.82 -5.58
CA VAL A 126 -11.19 13.65 -6.15
C VAL A 126 -10.58 14.66 -7.13
N LYS A 127 -11.10 14.70 -8.35
CA LYS A 127 -10.65 15.68 -9.34
C LYS A 127 -11.19 17.07 -9.01
N GLY A 128 -10.30 17.92 -8.47
CA GLY A 128 -10.58 19.32 -8.16
C GLY A 128 -11.30 19.54 -6.82
N ASP A 129 -10.91 20.58 -6.13
CA ASP A 129 -11.39 20.91 -4.77
C ASP A 129 -12.88 21.22 -4.69
N LYS A 130 -13.47 21.76 -5.77
CA LYS A 130 -14.89 22.16 -5.82
C LYS A 130 -15.86 20.99 -5.60
N ASN A 131 -15.43 19.78 -5.92
CA ASN A 131 -16.27 18.58 -5.81
C ASN A 131 -16.10 17.83 -4.47
N LEU A 132 -15.11 18.20 -3.69
CA LEU A 132 -14.73 17.43 -2.50
C LEU A 132 -15.84 17.37 -1.47
N ASP A 133 -16.53 18.47 -1.20
CA ASP A 133 -17.62 18.50 -0.22
C ASP A 133 -18.83 17.66 -0.67
N GLN A 134 -19.09 17.61 -1.99
CA GLN A 134 -20.15 16.75 -2.53
C GLN A 134 -19.78 15.28 -2.43
N VAL A 135 -18.51 14.93 -2.71
CA VAL A 135 -18.01 13.56 -2.55
C VAL A 135 -18.08 13.12 -1.09
N ILE A 136 -17.66 13.96 -0.15
CA ILE A 136 -17.80 13.71 1.29
C ILE A 136 -19.23 13.42 1.69
N LYS A 137 -20.20 14.24 1.21
CA LYS A 137 -21.63 14.02 1.46
C LYS A 137 -22.10 12.67 0.91
N ASN A 138 -21.62 12.26 -0.25
CA ASN A 138 -21.98 10.98 -0.85
C ASN A 138 -21.36 9.81 -0.10
N ILE A 139 -20.09 9.89 0.28
CA ILE A 139 -19.41 8.87 1.09
C ILE A 139 -20.15 8.67 2.43
N LYS A 140 -20.57 9.75 3.10
CA LYS A 140 -21.31 9.68 4.35
C LYS A 140 -22.70 9.02 4.25
N LYS A 141 -23.23 8.83 3.04
CA LYS A 141 -24.47 8.09 2.81
C LYS A 141 -24.27 6.58 2.68
N LEU A 142 -23.03 6.11 2.57
CA LEU A 142 -22.74 4.69 2.53
C LEU A 142 -23.15 4.05 3.87
N ASP A 143 -23.64 2.83 3.79
CA ASP A 143 -24.03 2.03 4.96
C ASP A 143 -22.77 1.50 5.66
N ILE A 144 -22.09 2.38 6.36
CA ILE A 144 -20.86 2.11 7.10
C ILE A 144 -21.06 2.56 8.54
N ASN A 145 -20.51 1.83 9.48
CA ASN A 145 -20.52 2.24 10.88
C ASN A 145 -19.55 3.42 11.12
N TRP A 146 -19.99 4.63 10.81
CA TRP A 146 -19.21 5.87 10.93
C TRP A 146 -18.71 6.20 12.35
N LYS A 147 -19.12 5.44 13.37
CA LYS A 147 -18.55 5.55 14.72
C LYS A 147 -17.16 4.94 14.81
N GLN A 148 -16.83 4.05 13.89
CA GLN A 148 -15.54 3.34 13.84
C GLN A 148 -14.54 3.97 12.84
N TYR A 149 -15.00 4.86 11.97
CA TYR A 149 -14.18 5.44 10.90
C TYR A 149 -14.16 6.96 10.97
N ASN A 150 -12.99 7.54 10.74
CA ASN A 150 -12.79 8.97 10.60
C ASN A 150 -12.61 9.32 9.12
N LEU A 151 -13.35 10.33 8.66
CA LEU A 151 -13.17 10.87 7.32
C LEU A 151 -12.25 12.09 7.38
N ILE A 152 -11.06 11.96 6.79
CA ILE A 152 -10.04 13.00 6.78
C ILE A 152 -10.04 13.70 5.42
N LYS A 153 -10.24 15.02 5.42
CA LYS A 153 -10.14 15.85 4.23
C LYS A 153 -8.71 16.37 4.08
N SER A 154 -8.03 16.03 3.00
CA SER A 154 -6.62 16.38 2.78
C SER A 154 -6.39 17.64 1.95
N SER A 155 -7.43 18.35 1.49
CA SER A 155 -7.30 19.55 0.65
C SER A 155 -6.53 20.70 1.31
N THR A 156 -6.50 20.75 2.63
CA THR A 156 -5.83 21.82 3.40
C THR A 156 -4.30 21.66 3.48
N ASN A 157 -3.77 20.48 3.17
CA ASN A 157 -2.33 20.21 3.25
C ASN A 157 -1.60 20.39 1.92
N TYR A 158 -2.34 20.47 0.80
CA TYR A 158 -1.74 20.61 -0.51
C TYR A 158 -0.98 21.94 -0.70
N PRO A 159 -1.49 23.10 -0.27
CA PRO A 159 -0.75 24.36 -0.33
C PRO A 159 0.52 24.36 0.53
N ALA A 160 0.49 23.74 1.71
CA ALA A 160 1.65 23.63 2.60
C ALA A 160 2.75 22.73 1.98
N LEU A 161 2.37 21.65 1.31
CA LEU A 161 3.29 20.80 0.55
C LEU A 161 3.90 21.55 -0.65
N GLN A 162 3.09 22.31 -1.41
CA GLN A 162 3.59 23.14 -2.49
C GLN A 162 4.53 24.24 -2.01
N GLN A 163 4.24 24.89 -0.88
CA GLN A 163 5.14 25.88 -0.28
C GLN A 163 6.46 25.27 0.18
N SER A 164 6.43 24.08 0.75
CA SER A 164 7.64 23.36 1.15
C SER A 164 8.50 22.97 -0.04
N ILE A 165 7.89 22.54 -1.14
CA ILE A 165 8.57 22.18 -2.38
C ILE A 165 9.13 23.45 -3.07
N SER A 166 8.35 24.52 -3.18
CA SER A 166 8.82 25.78 -3.78
C SER A 166 9.92 26.46 -2.95
N GLY A 167 9.90 26.30 -1.62
CA GLY A 167 10.98 26.73 -0.73
C GLY A 167 12.30 26.01 -1.00
N ILE A 168 12.27 24.73 -1.35
CA ILE A 168 13.47 23.95 -1.70
C ILE A 168 14.05 24.40 -3.05
N TYR A 169 13.22 24.69 -4.04
CA TYR A 169 13.67 25.16 -5.36
C TYR A 169 14.18 26.62 -5.37
N SER A 170 13.83 27.43 -4.37
CA SER A 170 14.33 28.81 -4.26
C SER A 170 15.69 28.93 -3.55
N ILE A 171 16.23 27.82 -3.01
CA ILE A 171 17.55 27.77 -2.35
C ILE A 171 18.65 27.21 -3.29
N ALA A 172 18.25 26.66 -4.44
CA ALA A 172 19.15 26.16 -5.48
C ALA A 172 19.34 27.18 -6.59
#